data_6640882b0b49457279c6c58f75294f92
#
_entry.id   6640882b0b49457279c6c58f75294f92
#
_cell.length_a   1.000
_cell.length_b   1.000
_cell.length_c   1.000
_cell.angle_alpha   90.00
_cell.angle_beta   90.00
_cell.angle_gamma   90.00
#
_symmetry.space_group_name_H-M   'P 1'
#
loop_
_entity.id
_entity.type
_entity.pdbx_description
1 polymer ?
#
loop_
_entity_poly.entity_id
_entity_poly.type
_entity_poly.pdbx_seq_one_letter_code
_entity_poly.pdbx_strand_id
1 'polypeptide(L)'
;MISRPAASAVYTTALTAILLTTSLCLAQAGKVEKIDAASDSNISDAVKNTLETTGYRLTTSDGFSCEIWLRKSVPAQTKKDIPGALYPQFAESTLLGVASFPQPATDYRGEPVKPGAYTLRYALLPNDANHLGVAPNRDFVLLVPAGADANPDATPKPDELVELSRKATGTRHPAPLSLAPPQGAAPSLSKDDEDHWVFSAAAQLSSGDELPVALVIKGTAPQ
;
A
#
# COMPACT_ATOMS: atom_id res chain seq x y z
N MET A 1 -2.65 -93.03 10.55
CA MET A 1 -2.10 -91.95 11.35
C MET A 1 -1.51 -90.93 10.38
N ILE A 2 -2.23 -89.87 10.02
CA ILE A 2 -1.83 -88.96 9.00
C ILE A 2 -1.78 -87.56 9.69
N SER A 3 -0.60 -87.06 9.88
CA SER A 3 -0.37 -85.74 10.49
C SER A 3 -0.49 -84.65 9.43
N ARG A 4 -1.33 -83.63 9.69
CA ARG A 4 -1.47 -82.42 8.89
C ARG A 4 -0.42 -81.41 9.32
N PRO A 5 0.20 -80.66 8.37
CA PRO A 5 1.04 -79.55 8.73
C PRO A 5 0.17 -78.28 8.95
N ALA A 6 0.56 -77.50 9.94
CA ALA A 6 -0.03 -76.14 10.25
C ALA A 6 0.49 -75.09 9.27
N ALA A 7 -0.44 -74.33 8.69
CA ALA A 7 -0.11 -73.18 7.85
C ALA A 7 0.11 -71.95 8.73
N SER A 8 1.34 -71.39 8.72
CA SER A 8 1.66 -70.11 9.33
C SER A 8 1.23 -68.96 8.39
N ALA A 9 0.27 -68.16 8.83
CA ALA A 9 -0.11 -66.91 8.14
C ALA A 9 0.87 -65.78 8.51
N VAL A 10 1.59 -65.28 7.53
CA VAL A 10 2.46 -64.11 7.66
C VAL A 10 1.60 -62.88 7.36
N TYR A 11 1.33 -62.05 8.38
CA TYR A 11 0.69 -60.77 8.21
C TYR A 11 1.74 -59.70 7.84
N THR A 12 1.72 -59.25 6.60
CA THR A 12 2.55 -58.15 6.12
C THR A 12 1.82 -56.85 6.44
N THR A 13 2.28 -56.14 7.46
CA THR A 13 1.78 -54.80 7.81
C THR A 13 2.41 -53.78 6.85
N ALA A 14 1.60 -53.29 5.90
CA ALA A 14 2.01 -52.19 5.04
C ALA A 14 1.90 -50.84 5.82
N LEU A 15 3.04 -50.24 6.13
CA LEU A 15 3.14 -48.96 6.77
C LEU A 15 3.00 -47.87 5.67
N THR A 16 1.82 -47.29 5.54
CA THR A 16 1.57 -46.19 4.61
C THR A 16 2.08 -44.88 5.26
N ALA A 17 3.25 -44.42 4.83
CA ALA A 17 3.78 -43.12 5.23
C ALA A 17 3.03 -42.00 4.50
N ILE A 18 2.16 -41.29 5.22
CA ILE A 18 1.51 -40.07 4.74
C ILE A 18 2.54 -38.94 4.81
N LEU A 19 3.14 -38.57 3.67
CA LEU A 19 3.92 -37.33 3.55
C LEU A 19 2.94 -36.13 3.62
N LEU A 20 2.85 -35.46 4.77
CA LEU A 20 2.29 -34.15 4.87
C LEU A 20 3.25 -33.17 4.16
N THR A 21 2.95 -32.80 2.93
CA THR A 21 3.56 -31.65 2.27
C THR A 21 2.98 -30.39 2.86
N THR A 22 3.65 -29.81 3.86
CA THR A 22 3.37 -28.43 4.30
C THR A 22 3.80 -27.50 3.17
N SER A 23 2.85 -27.01 2.36
CA SER A 23 3.10 -25.90 1.46
C SER A 23 3.43 -24.69 2.32
N LEU A 24 4.73 -24.35 2.45
CA LEU A 24 5.11 -23.03 2.89
C LEU A 24 4.59 -22.04 1.83
N CYS A 25 3.53 -21.31 2.17
CA CYS A 25 3.13 -20.14 1.41
C CYS A 25 4.23 -19.08 1.65
N LEU A 26 5.26 -19.07 0.80
CA LEU A 26 6.25 -18.01 0.78
C LEU A 26 5.51 -16.78 0.28
N ALA A 27 5.30 -15.81 1.16
CA ALA A 27 4.80 -14.50 0.77
C ALA A 27 5.65 -14.01 -0.41
N GLN A 28 5.01 -13.73 -1.53
CA GLN A 28 5.71 -13.34 -2.75
C GLN A 28 6.29 -11.94 -2.53
N ALA A 29 7.60 -11.85 -2.34
CA ALA A 29 8.30 -10.59 -2.13
C ALA A 29 8.46 -9.87 -3.48
N GLY A 30 8.10 -8.58 -3.48
CA GLY A 30 8.44 -7.68 -4.57
C GLY A 30 9.86 -7.14 -4.42
N LYS A 31 10.32 -6.40 -5.41
CA LYS A 31 11.64 -5.75 -5.40
C LYS A 31 11.50 -4.31 -4.95
N VAL A 32 12.34 -3.90 -4.00
CA VAL A 32 12.49 -2.50 -3.54
C VAL A 32 13.90 -2.06 -3.84
N GLU A 33 14.06 -1.02 -4.65
CA GLU A 33 15.34 -0.42 -5.00
C GLU A 33 15.36 1.03 -4.54
N LYS A 34 16.47 1.46 -3.93
CA LYS A 34 16.69 2.88 -3.66
C LYS A 34 17.01 3.61 -4.95
N ILE A 35 16.42 4.78 -5.14
CA ILE A 35 16.64 5.68 -6.28
C ILE A 35 16.96 7.08 -5.80
N ASP A 36 17.50 7.89 -6.69
CA ASP A 36 17.85 9.29 -6.43
C ASP A 36 16.60 10.16 -6.20
N ALA A 37 16.83 11.42 -5.87
CA ALA A 37 15.79 12.41 -5.63
C ALA A 37 14.83 12.56 -6.82
N ALA A 38 13.58 12.92 -6.51
CA ALA A 38 12.55 13.14 -7.52
C ALA A 38 12.93 14.23 -8.52
N SER A 39 12.95 13.88 -9.81
CA SER A 39 13.41 14.78 -10.89
C SER A 39 12.31 15.20 -11.87
N ASP A 40 11.09 14.64 -11.78
CA ASP A 40 9.99 14.97 -12.69
C ASP A 40 9.69 16.48 -12.65
N SER A 41 9.61 17.11 -13.83
CA SER A 41 9.37 18.54 -13.98
C SER A 41 7.96 18.99 -13.58
N ASN A 42 7.00 18.06 -13.52
CA ASN A 42 5.66 18.35 -13.06
C ASN A 42 5.57 18.49 -11.54
N ILE A 43 6.56 18.01 -10.79
CA ILE A 43 6.63 18.20 -9.35
C ILE A 43 7.24 19.58 -9.09
N SER A 44 6.53 20.45 -8.38
CA SER A 44 7.05 21.77 -8.03
C SER A 44 8.32 21.69 -7.17
N ASP A 45 9.19 22.68 -7.26
CA ASP A 45 10.39 22.74 -6.42
C ASP A 45 10.03 22.82 -4.93
N ALA A 46 8.92 23.47 -4.58
CA ALA A 46 8.42 23.54 -3.21
C ALA A 46 8.11 22.12 -2.67
N VAL A 47 7.45 21.27 -3.46
CA VAL A 47 7.20 19.88 -3.10
C VAL A 47 8.49 19.07 -3.07
N LYS A 48 9.34 19.13 -4.11
CA LYS A 48 10.63 18.41 -4.16
C LYS A 48 11.49 18.69 -2.92
N ASN A 49 11.55 19.94 -2.48
CA ASN A 49 12.34 20.35 -1.33
C ASN A 49 11.85 19.72 -0.01
N THR A 50 10.62 19.25 0.06
CA THR A 50 10.08 18.56 1.23
C THR A 50 10.25 17.04 1.18
N LEU A 51 10.64 16.47 0.03
CA LEU A 51 10.82 15.02 -0.13
C LEU A 51 12.19 14.57 0.32
N GLU A 52 12.29 13.32 0.75
CA GLU A 52 13.58 12.65 0.93
C GLU A 52 14.39 12.68 -0.37
N THR A 53 15.71 12.76 -0.22
CA THR A 53 16.65 12.73 -1.37
C THR A 53 16.80 11.33 -1.96
N THR A 54 16.31 10.32 -1.25
CA THR A 54 16.27 8.92 -1.69
C THR A 54 14.82 8.47 -1.79
N GLY A 55 14.44 8.01 -2.96
CA GLY A 55 13.15 7.36 -3.18
C GLY A 55 13.27 5.85 -3.27
N TYR A 56 12.15 5.21 -3.57
CA TYR A 56 12.03 3.77 -3.75
C TYR A 56 11.39 3.46 -5.09
N ARG A 57 12.07 2.65 -5.92
CA ARG A 57 11.44 1.99 -7.07
C ARG A 57 10.92 0.64 -6.59
N LEU A 58 9.63 0.44 -6.79
CA LEU A 58 8.89 -0.75 -6.39
C LEU A 58 8.55 -1.54 -7.64
N THR A 59 8.89 -2.83 -7.66
CA THR A 59 8.59 -3.71 -8.79
C THR A 59 7.95 -4.99 -8.28
N THR A 60 6.75 -5.26 -8.73
CA THR A 60 6.02 -6.49 -8.38
C THR A 60 6.43 -7.65 -9.28
N SER A 61 6.18 -8.89 -8.87
CA SER A 61 6.55 -10.07 -9.66
C SER A 61 5.79 -10.19 -10.98
N ASP A 62 4.65 -9.51 -11.13
CA ASP A 62 3.87 -9.46 -12.36
C ASP A 62 4.22 -8.26 -13.25
N GLY A 63 5.33 -7.56 -12.95
CA GLY A 63 5.91 -6.52 -13.79
C GLY A 63 5.33 -5.12 -13.62
N PHE A 64 4.40 -4.89 -12.68
CA PHE A 64 4.01 -3.53 -12.32
C PHE A 64 5.17 -2.83 -11.63
N SER A 65 5.35 -1.53 -11.92
CA SER A 65 6.38 -0.71 -11.28
C SER A 65 5.87 0.70 -11.00
N CYS A 66 6.26 1.23 -9.85
CA CYS A 66 6.09 2.63 -9.50
C CYS A 66 7.28 3.14 -8.67
N GLU A 67 7.38 4.45 -8.53
CA GLU A 67 8.41 5.09 -7.71
C GLU A 67 7.74 5.94 -6.64
N ILE A 68 8.30 5.94 -5.42
CA ILE A 68 7.74 6.68 -4.28
C ILE A 68 8.86 7.43 -3.55
N TRP A 69 8.61 8.70 -3.26
CA TRP A 69 9.42 9.54 -2.38
C TRP A 69 8.57 10.00 -1.22
N LEU A 70 9.00 9.70 -0.01
CA LEU A 70 8.32 10.14 1.21
C LEU A 70 8.72 11.57 1.56
N ARG A 71 7.86 12.25 2.31
CA ARG A 71 8.17 13.56 2.88
C ARG A 71 9.19 13.41 4.01
N LYS A 72 10.26 14.23 4.04
CA LYS A 72 11.34 14.24 5.05
C LYS A 72 10.82 14.43 6.47
N SER A 73 9.76 15.21 6.63
CA SER A 73 9.16 15.51 7.91
C SER A 73 7.66 15.73 7.69
N VAL A 74 6.87 14.72 8.00
CA VAL A 74 5.43 14.76 7.85
C VAL A 74 4.84 15.53 9.03
N PRO A 75 4.05 16.61 8.80
CA PRO A 75 3.35 17.29 9.87
C PRO A 75 2.47 16.32 10.66
N ALA A 76 2.74 16.18 11.94
CA ALA A 76 1.97 15.32 12.83
C ALA A 76 1.10 16.17 13.75
N GLN A 77 -0.12 15.73 13.95
CA GLN A 77 -1.00 16.25 15.01
C GLN A 77 -0.92 15.37 16.25
N THR A 78 -1.35 15.91 17.39
CA THR A 78 -1.56 15.06 18.58
C THR A 78 -2.50 13.93 18.22
N LYS A 79 -2.10 12.69 18.54
CA LYS A 79 -2.90 11.50 18.27
C LYS A 79 -4.31 11.68 18.86
N LYS A 80 -5.31 11.66 17.98
CA LYS A 80 -6.72 11.71 18.34
C LYS A 80 -7.27 10.29 18.31
N ASP A 81 -8.25 10.01 19.14
CA ASP A 81 -9.04 8.78 19.02
C ASP A 81 -10.05 8.97 17.86
N ILE A 82 -9.68 8.44 16.70
CA ILE A 82 -10.53 8.45 15.51
C ILE A 82 -10.95 7.01 15.23
N PRO A 83 -12.22 6.64 15.46
CA PRO A 83 -12.68 5.27 15.27
C PRO A 83 -12.38 4.75 13.87
N GLY A 84 -11.71 3.60 13.78
CA GLY A 84 -11.35 2.94 12.54
C GLY A 84 -10.21 3.57 11.74
N ALA A 85 -9.49 4.57 12.30
CA ALA A 85 -8.29 5.11 11.68
C ALA A 85 -7.04 4.38 12.17
N LEU A 86 -6.16 4.02 11.24
CA LEU A 86 -4.84 3.43 11.50
C LEU A 86 -3.79 4.50 11.85
N TYR A 87 -3.89 5.65 11.20
CA TYR A 87 -2.90 6.72 11.24
C TYR A 87 -3.47 8.05 11.75
N PRO A 88 -4.04 8.08 12.97
CA PRO A 88 -4.68 9.27 13.53
C PRO A 88 -3.69 10.41 13.84
N GLN A 89 -2.39 10.17 13.67
CA GLN A 89 -1.33 11.19 13.75
C GLN A 89 -1.32 12.12 12.53
N PHE A 90 -1.87 11.69 11.39
CA PHE A 90 -1.97 12.52 10.20
C PHE A 90 -3.27 13.35 10.23
N ALA A 91 -3.17 14.62 9.93
CA ALA A 91 -4.35 15.44 9.62
C ALA A 91 -4.77 15.18 8.17
N GLU A 92 -6.08 15.26 7.88
CA GLU A 92 -6.56 15.18 6.50
C GLU A 92 -5.86 16.23 5.62
N SER A 93 -5.66 15.91 4.36
CA SER A 93 -4.94 16.69 3.35
C SER A 93 -3.42 16.79 3.56
N THR A 94 -2.85 16.21 4.62
CA THR A 94 -1.40 16.20 4.82
C THR A 94 -0.68 15.52 3.65
N LEU A 95 0.32 16.17 3.08
CA LEU A 95 1.21 15.58 2.08
C LEU A 95 2.12 14.54 2.75
N LEU A 96 2.02 13.27 2.33
CA LEU A 96 2.89 12.20 2.81
C LEU A 96 4.09 11.96 1.90
N GLY A 97 3.98 12.32 0.62
CA GLY A 97 5.02 12.09 -0.37
C GLY A 97 4.53 12.26 -1.80
N VAL A 98 5.27 11.69 -2.73
CA VAL A 98 4.97 11.68 -4.16
C VAL A 98 5.10 10.26 -4.69
N ALA A 99 4.21 9.85 -5.60
CA ALA A 99 4.33 8.65 -6.40
C ALA A 99 4.47 9.00 -7.89
N SER A 100 5.28 8.22 -8.61
CA SER A 100 5.39 8.28 -10.07
C SER A 100 5.02 6.93 -10.67
N PHE A 101 4.10 6.94 -11.63
CA PHE A 101 3.69 5.76 -12.39
C PHE A 101 4.19 5.90 -13.82
N PRO A 102 5.24 5.18 -14.24
CA PRO A 102 5.76 5.23 -15.61
C PRO A 102 4.80 4.58 -16.63
N GLN A 103 3.86 3.77 -16.16
CA GLN A 103 2.85 3.05 -16.94
C GLN A 103 1.46 3.28 -16.34
N PRO A 104 0.37 3.02 -17.09
CA PRO A 104 -0.97 3.05 -16.53
C PRO A 104 -1.09 2.17 -15.29
N ALA A 105 -1.71 2.71 -14.25
CA ALA A 105 -1.99 2.02 -13.00
C ALA A 105 -3.50 1.94 -12.76
N THR A 106 -3.90 1.35 -11.66
CA THR A 106 -5.26 1.40 -11.14
C THR A 106 -5.24 1.92 -9.71
N ASP A 107 -6.26 2.67 -9.35
CA ASP A 107 -6.49 3.03 -7.96
C ASP A 107 -7.10 1.86 -7.17
N TYR A 108 -7.32 2.04 -5.88
CA TYR A 108 -7.89 1.00 -5.00
C TYR A 108 -9.35 0.65 -5.34
N ARG A 109 -10.03 1.42 -6.17
CA ARG A 109 -11.38 1.15 -6.69
C ARG A 109 -11.37 0.41 -8.02
N GLY A 110 -10.18 0.22 -8.63
CA GLY A 110 -10.02 -0.36 -9.96
C GLY A 110 -10.16 0.65 -11.10
N GLU A 111 -10.30 1.96 -10.80
CA GLU A 111 -10.35 3.00 -11.83
C GLU A 111 -8.93 3.26 -12.40
N PRO A 112 -8.82 3.52 -13.71
CA PRO A 112 -7.54 3.74 -14.34
C PRO A 112 -6.88 5.05 -13.88
N VAL A 113 -5.61 4.98 -13.53
CA VAL A 113 -4.74 6.12 -13.24
C VAL A 113 -3.74 6.29 -14.39
N LYS A 114 -3.66 7.50 -14.94
CA LYS A 114 -2.75 7.80 -16.06
C LYS A 114 -1.28 7.75 -15.60
N PRO A 115 -0.33 7.45 -16.52
CA PRO A 115 1.09 7.65 -16.23
C PRO A 115 1.38 9.10 -15.83
N GLY A 116 2.29 9.28 -14.85
CA GLY A 116 2.68 10.60 -14.37
C GLY A 116 3.05 10.63 -12.90
N ALA A 117 3.37 11.82 -12.40
CA ALA A 117 3.69 12.10 -11.01
C ALA A 117 2.47 12.63 -10.26
N TYR A 118 2.28 12.16 -9.04
CA TYR A 118 1.16 12.46 -8.17
C TYR A 118 1.63 12.74 -6.75
N THR A 119 1.09 13.78 -6.11
CA THR A 119 1.21 13.94 -4.67
C THR A 119 0.29 12.95 -3.95
N LEU A 120 0.74 12.47 -2.79
CA LEU A 120 0.03 11.54 -1.92
C LEU A 120 -0.54 12.34 -0.74
N ARG A 121 -1.82 12.66 -0.79
CA ARG A 121 -2.51 13.43 0.24
C ARG A 121 -3.34 12.50 1.12
N TYR A 122 -3.07 12.51 2.44
CA TYR A 122 -3.81 11.69 3.40
C TYR A 122 -5.28 12.08 3.46
N ALA A 123 -6.15 11.11 3.50
CA ALA A 123 -7.59 11.28 3.62
C ALA A 123 -8.21 10.15 4.46
N LEU A 124 -9.34 10.43 5.08
CA LEU A 124 -10.15 9.44 5.78
C LEU A 124 -11.46 9.21 5.05
N LEU A 125 -11.81 7.94 4.88
CA LEU A 125 -13.14 7.59 4.39
C LEU A 125 -14.19 8.12 5.38
N PRO A 126 -15.24 8.83 4.92
CA PRO A 126 -16.29 9.29 5.80
C PRO A 126 -16.88 8.15 6.63
N ASN A 127 -17.15 8.40 7.91
CA ASN A 127 -17.77 7.41 8.78
C ASN A 127 -19.29 7.56 8.72
N ASP A 128 -19.86 7.20 7.58
CA ASP A 128 -21.29 7.23 7.31
C ASP A 128 -21.78 5.92 6.71
N ALA A 129 -23.10 5.75 6.62
CA ALA A 129 -23.73 4.51 6.13
C ALA A 129 -23.38 4.18 4.68
N ASN A 130 -22.99 5.18 3.87
CA ASN A 130 -22.69 4.98 2.44
C ASN A 130 -21.28 4.39 2.22
N HIS A 131 -20.42 4.47 3.23
CA HIS A 131 -19.03 4.06 3.14
C HIS A 131 -18.69 2.86 4.04
N LEU A 132 -19.68 2.31 4.77
CA LEU A 132 -19.47 1.10 5.58
C LEU A 132 -19.14 -0.11 4.69
N GLY A 133 -18.05 -0.80 5.01
CA GLY A 133 -17.62 -2.02 4.31
C GLY A 133 -16.98 -1.81 2.93
N VAL A 134 -16.76 -0.55 2.52
CA VAL A 134 -16.10 -0.23 1.22
C VAL A 134 -14.60 -0.54 1.27
N ALA A 135 -13.99 -0.50 2.45
CA ALA A 135 -12.60 -0.84 2.66
C ALA A 135 -12.39 -1.36 4.09
N PRO A 136 -11.35 -2.18 4.33
CA PRO A 136 -11.04 -2.69 5.68
C PRO A 136 -10.65 -1.59 6.65
N ASN A 137 -10.10 -0.48 6.15
CA ASN A 137 -9.67 0.68 6.94
C ASN A 137 -10.23 1.97 6.33
N ARG A 138 -10.22 3.03 7.15
CA ARG A 138 -10.67 4.35 6.70
C ARG A 138 -9.55 5.20 6.08
N ASP A 139 -8.31 4.76 6.20
CA ASP A 139 -7.13 5.53 5.84
C ASP A 139 -6.76 5.33 4.37
N PHE A 140 -6.62 6.44 3.65
CA PHE A 140 -6.24 6.49 2.24
C PHE A 140 -5.21 7.57 1.99
N VAL A 141 -4.54 7.47 0.86
CA VAL A 141 -3.99 8.64 0.19
C VAL A 141 -4.79 8.90 -1.08
N LEU A 142 -5.11 10.15 -1.36
CA LEU A 142 -5.64 10.57 -2.65
C LEU A 142 -4.48 10.99 -3.55
N LEU A 143 -4.45 10.42 -4.75
CA LEU A 143 -3.52 10.80 -5.80
C LEU A 143 -3.99 12.11 -6.41
N VAL A 144 -3.17 13.16 -6.34
CA VAL A 144 -3.41 14.43 -7.01
C VAL A 144 -2.30 14.65 -8.05
N PRO A 145 -2.61 14.92 -9.34
CA PRO A 145 -1.57 15.23 -10.32
C PRO A 145 -0.62 16.30 -9.79
N ALA A 146 0.68 16.03 -9.76
CA ALA A 146 1.67 16.89 -9.11
C ALA A 146 1.66 18.34 -9.65
N GLY A 147 1.38 18.53 -10.94
CA GLY A 147 1.24 19.84 -11.54
C GLY A 147 0.00 20.62 -11.07
N ALA A 148 -0.96 19.97 -10.39
CA ALA A 148 -2.14 20.62 -9.81
C ALA A 148 -2.03 20.83 -8.29
N ASP A 149 -0.94 20.38 -7.66
CA ASP A 149 -0.71 20.43 -6.22
C ASP A 149 0.72 20.88 -5.91
N ALA A 150 0.98 22.16 -6.12
CA ALA A 150 2.32 22.73 -6.04
C ALA A 150 2.76 23.16 -4.64
N ASN A 151 1.84 23.28 -3.67
CA ASN A 151 2.14 23.72 -2.31
C ASN A 151 2.10 22.54 -1.32
N PRO A 152 3.25 22.08 -0.78
CA PRO A 152 3.32 20.93 0.13
C PRO A 152 2.56 21.16 1.44
N ASP A 153 2.39 22.40 1.87
CA ASP A 153 1.76 22.77 3.14
C ASP A 153 0.30 23.22 2.97
N ALA A 154 -0.24 23.15 1.75
CA ALA A 154 -1.65 23.36 1.52
C ALA A 154 -2.50 22.30 2.27
N THR A 155 -3.59 22.76 2.85
CA THR A 155 -4.58 21.92 3.53
C THR A 155 -5.95 22.11 2.88
N PRO A 156 -6.14 21.62 1.63
CA PRO A 156 -7.43 21.74 0.96
C PRO A 156 -8.52 21.05 1.82
N LYS A 157 -9.73 21.59 1.76
CA LYS A 157 -10.87 20.91 2.39
C LYS A 157 -11.13 19.56 1.72
N PRO A 158 -11.80 18.60 2.38
CA PRO A 158 -12.05 17.28 1.81
C PRO A 158 -12.65 17.30 0.40
N ASP A 159 -13.67 18.12 0.18
CA ASP A 159 -14.30 18.25 -1.16
C ASP A 159 -13.35 18.82 -2.21
N GLU A 160 -12.52 19.80 -1.84
CA GLU A 160 -11.50 20.38 -2.74
C GLU A 160 -10.43 19.34 -3.09
N LEU A 161 -10.00 18.54 -2.10
CA LEU A 161 -9.03 17.47 -2.32
C LEU A 161 -9.59 16.38 -3.24
N VAL A 162 -10.86 16.00 -3.07
CA VAL A 162 -11.58 15.09 -3.97
C VAL A 162 -11.60 15.62 -5.40
N GLU A 163 -11.95 16.91 -5.60
CA GLU A 163 -11.95 17.54 -6.93
C GLU A 163 -10.56 17.57 -7.59
N LEU A 164 -9.50 17.82 -6.80
CA LEU A 164 -8.13 17.76 -7.29
C LEU A 164 -7.76 16.32 -7.71
N SER A 165 -8.15 15.33 -6.91
CA SER A 165 -7.83 13.92 -7.15
C SER A 165 -8.60 13.34 -8.36
N ARG A 166 -9.79 13.81 -8.68
CA ARG A 166 -10.55 13.41 -9.89
C ARG A 166 -9.76 13.62 -11.19
N LYS A 167 -8.82 14.54 -11.20
CA LYS A 167 -7.96 14.79 -12.36
C LYS A 167 -7.01 13.62 -12.66
N ALA A 168 -6.72 12.76 -11.66
CA ALA A 168 -5.87 11.59 -11.83
C ALA A 168 -6.53 10.49 -12.66
N THR A 169 -7.81 10.22 -12.41
CA THR A 169 -8.61 9.23 -13.15
C THR A 169 -9.25 9.83 -14.42
N GLY A 170 -9.59 11.12 -14.38
CA GLY A 170 -10.41 11.76 -15.39
C GLY A 170 -11.89 11.35 -15.31
N THR A 171 -12.30 10.74 -14.19
CA THR A 171 -13.68 10.34 -13.91
C THR A 171 -14.31 11.26 -12.85
N ARG A 172 -15.57 10.99 -12.49
CA ARG A 172 -16.24 11.71 -11.40
C ARG A 172 -15.77 11.26 -9.99
N HIS A 173 -14.88 10.28 -9.92
CA HIS A 173 -14.37 9.72 -8.67
C HIS A 173 -12.92 10.10 -8.44
N PRO A 174 -12.50 10.35 -7.18
CA PRO A 174 -11.10 10.54 -6.84
C PRO A 174 -10.31 9.25 -7.04
N ALA A 175 -9.00 9.32 -7.01
CA ALA A 175 -8.06 8.19 -7.14
C ALA A 175 -7.47 7.82 -5.76
N PRO A 176 -8.09 6.94 -4.97
CA PRO A 176 -7.53 6.51 -3.70
C PRO A 176 -6.53 5.37 -3.87
N LEU A 177 -5.48 5.36 -3.02
CA LEU A 177 -4.73 4.17 -2.66
C LEU A 177 -4.96 3.90 -1.17
N SER A 178 -5.29 2.67 -0.80
CA SER A 178 -5.55 2.31 0.60
C SER A 178 -4.25 2.33 1.42
N LEU A 179 -4.31 2.85 2.63
CA LEU A 179 -3.29 2.58 3.64
C LEU A 179 -3.69 1.31 4.41
N ALA A 180 -2.69 0.52 4.77
CA ALA A 180 -2.85 -0.75 5.46
C ALA A 180 -2.03 -0.78 6.76
N PRO A 181 -2.27 -1.73 7.67
CA PRO A 181 -1.36 -1.97 8.77
C PRO A 181 0.04 -2.32 8.25
N PRO A 182 1.12 -1.77 8.84
CA PRO A 182 2.48 -2.08 8.44
C PRO A 182 2.78 -3.59 8.53
N GLN A 183 3.46 -4.13 7.52
CA GLN A 183 3.83 -5.54 7.45
C GLN A 183 5.35 -5.69 7.35
N GLY A 184 5.93 -6.52 8.22
CA GLY A 184 7.36 -6.82 8.17
C GLY A 184 8.28 -5.65 8.48
N ALA A 185 9.54 -5.79 8.11
CA ALA A 185 10.55 -4.73 8.27
C ALA A 185 10.47 -3.74 7.10
N ALA A 186 10.55 -2.44 7.39
CA ALA A 186 10.60 -1.38 6.37
C ALA A 186 12.05 -1.10 5.93
N PRO A 187 12.32 -0.77 4.64
CA PRO A 187 11.35 -0.77 3.55
C PRO A 187 11.12 -2.20 2.99
N SER A 188 9.89 -2.53 2.67
CA SER A 188 9.54 -3.83 2.06
C SER A 188 8.37 -3.70 1.08
N LEU A 189 8.28 -4.65 0.15
CA LEU A 189 7.17 -4.82 -0.77
C LEU A 189 6.75 -6.28 -0.75
N SER A 190 5.54 -6.56 -0.29
CA SER A 190 5.00 -7.91 -0.16
C SER A 190 3.53 -7.97 -0.56
N LYS A 191 3.06 -9.15 -0.88
CA LYS A 191 1.62 -9.39 -1.00
C LYS A 191 1.02 -9.66 0.38
N ASP A 192 -0.19 -9.13 0.59
CA ASP A 192 -1.04 -9.52 1.70
C ASP A 192 -1.94 -10.73 1.35
N ASP A 193 -2.80 -11.13 2.30
CA ASP A 193 -3.71 -12.28 2.13
C ASP A 193 -4.86 -12.00 1.13
N GLU A 194 -5.05 -10.73 0.72
CA GLU A 194 -6.03 -10.30 -0.28
C GLU A 194 -5.39 -10.09 -1.68
N ASP A 195 -4.16 -10.57 -1.88
CA ASP A 195 -3.37 -10.43 -3.11
C ASP A 195 -2.97 -8.98 -3.44
N HIS A 196 -3.06 -8.05 -2.48
CA HIS A 196 -2.60 -6.69 -2.67
C HIS A 196 -1.06 -6.61 -2.55
N TRP A 197 -0.44 -5.77 -3.36
CA TRP A 197 0.95 -5.37 -3.18
C TRP A 197 1.05 -4.19 -2.23
N VAL A 198 1.64 -4.45 -1.07
CA VAL A 198 1.76 -3.50 0.04
C VAL A 198 3.21 -3.06 0.19
N PHE A 199 3.46 -1.78 0.04
CA PHE A 199 4.73 -1.14 0.34
C PHE A 199 4.74 -0.63 1.77
N SER A 200 5.61 -1.16 2.61
CA SER A 200 5.84 -0.71 3.98
C SER A 200 7.10 0.15 4.05
N ALA A 201 7.00 1.29 4.70
CA ALA A 201 8.09 2.24 4.89
C ALA A 201 7.98 2.94 6.25
N ALA A 202 8.99 3.70 6.62
CA ALA A 202 8.99 4.54 7.81
C ALA A 202 8.78 6.00 7.40
N ALA A 203 7.73 6.64 7.91
CA ALA A 203 7.50 8.06 7.76
C ALA A 203 8.13 8.80 8.95
N GLN A 204 8.96 9.80 8.69
CA GLN A 204 9.51 10.68 9.72
C GLN A 204 8.48 11.76 10.06
N LEU A 205 8.09 11.86 11.33
CA LEU A 205 7.13 12.86 11.79
C LEU A 205 7.84 14.15 12.22
N SER A 206 7.12 15.26 12.14
CA SER A 206 7.63 16.56 12.62
C SER A 206 7.88 16.60 14.14
N SER A 207 7.36 15.63 14.90
CA SER A 207 7.68 15.42 16.31
C SER A 207 9.08 14.83 16.54
N GLY A 208 9.73 14.30 15.49
CA GLY A 208 10.97 13.52 15.56
C GLY A 208 10.76 12.02 15.69
N ASP A 209 9.52 11.57 15.82
CA ASP A 209 9.19 10.16 15.88
C ASP A 209 9.18 9.53 14.47
N GLU A 210 9.44 8.23 14.43
CA GLU A 210 9.28 7.41 13.24
C GLU A 210 7.95 6.66 13.31
N LEU A 211 7.15 6.76 12.25
CA LEU A 211 5.87 6.08 12.14
C LEU A 211 5.93 5.05 11.00
N PRO A 212 5.85 3.75 11.30
CA PRO A 212 5.67 2.75 10.24
C PRO A 212 4.36 2.98 9.48
N VAL A 213 4.44 3.05 8.16
CA VAL A 213 3.29 3.23 7.27
C VAL A 213 3.30 2.17 6.19
N ALA A 214 2.13 1.76 5.74
CA ALA A 214 1.99 0.83 4.63
C ALA A 214 0.95 1.32 3.63
N LEU A 215 1.28 1.21 2.34
CA LEU A 215 0.48 1.68 1.21
C LEU A 215 0.22 0.53 0.24
N VAL A 216 -1.03 0.28 -0.07
CA VAL A 216 -1.42 -0.62 -1.16
C VAL A 216 -1.10 0.08 -2.48
N ILE A 217 -0.03 -0.35 -3.16
CA ILE A 217 0.40 0.23 -4.44
C ILE A 217 -0.24 -0.45 -5.65
N LYS A 218 -0.77 -1.64 -5.47
CA LYS A 218 -1.52 -2.41 -6.47
C LYS A 218 -2.46 -3.38 -5.76
N GLY A 219 -3.72 -3.31 -6.09
CA GLY A 219 -4.81 -4.09 -5.51
C GLY A 219 -6.09 -3.30 -5.56
N THR A 220 -7.22 -3.98 -5.40
CA THR A 220 -8.55 -3.35 -5.43
C THR A 220 -9.36 -3.77 -4.21
N ALA A 221 -10.26 -2.90 -3.78
CA ALA A 221 -11.20 -3.22 -2.72
C ALA A 221 -11.95 -4.53 -3.00
N PRO A 222 -12.27 -5.33 -1.98
CA PRO A 222 -13.15 -6.49 -2.12
C PRO A 222 -14.49 -6.08 -2.74
N GLN A 223 -15.03 -6.93 -3.63
CA GLN A 223 -16.34 -6.70 -4.28
C GLN A 223 -17.44 -7.40 -3.51
#